data_12a7191a283804554aff072a7518b94f
#
_entry.id   12a7191a283804554aff072a7518b94f
#
_cell.length_a   1.000
_cell.length_b   1.000
_cell.length_c   1.000
_cell.angle_alpha   90.00
_cell.angle_beta   90.00
_cell.angle_gamma   90.00
#
_symmetry.space_group_name_H-M   'P 1'
#
loop_
_entity.id
_entity.type
_entity.pdbx_description
1 polymer ?
#
loop_
_entity_poly.entity_id
_entity_poly.type
_entity_poly.pdbx_seq_one_letter_code
_entity_poly.pdbx_strand_id
1 'polypeptide(L)'
;DASVQNTWQYLYEVVHRSNTVIRNVSAMDIDETVKTRVIGEAKFLRAMAYFRMLNCWGGVPYYDESCIIEEEFATLSNPRESAETIRGHILDDLTDAISKLPVAWETSDYGRATKGAAYALRFQILRGDFLGQKRYQQDSDRYLQKGHCRF
;
A
#
# COMPACT_ATOMS: atom_id res chain seq x y z
N ASP A 1 4.44 -10.20 19.32
CA ASP A 1 5.44 -11.02 18.62
C ASP A 1 6.31 -10.11 17.76
N ALA A 2 7.63 -10.11 17.99
CA ALA A 2 8.60 -9.23 17.32
C ALA A 2 8.55 -9.35 15.78
N SER A 3 8.24 -10.52 15.24
CA SER A 3 8.10 -10.75 13.79
C SER A 3 6.93 -9.96 13.18
N VAL A 4 5.80 -9.90 13.85
CA VAL A 4 4.61 -9.14 13.39
C VAL A 4 4.89 -7.64 13.45
N GLN A 5 5.53 -7.18 14.54
CA GLN A 5 5.90 -5.78 14.70
C GLN A 5 6.90 -5.34 13.64
N ASN A 6 7.92 -6.14 13.35
CA ASN A 6 8.89 -5.86 12.29
C ASN A 6 8.21 -5.78 10.92
N THR A 7 7.29 -6.70 10.61
CA THR A 7 6.56 -6.68 9.34
C THR A 7 5.73 -5.40 9.20
N TRP A 8 5.05 -4.96 10.26
CA TRP A 8 4.32 -3.70 10.29
C TRP A 8 5.22 -2.50 9.98
N GLN A 9 6.35 -2.41 10.67
CA GLN A 9 7.31 -1.32 10.47
C GLN A 9 7.86 -1.29 9.05
N TYR A 10 8.29 -2.43 8.49
CA TYR A 10 8.80 -2.50 7.13
C TYR A 10 7.76 -2.09 6.08
N LEU A 11 6.50 -2.47 6.24
CA LEU A 11 5.46 -2.08 5.29
C LEU A 11 5.20 -0.58 5.33
N TYR A 12 5.17 0.05 6.51
CA TYR A 12 5.06 1.49 6.61
C TYR A 12 6.32 2.23 6.13
N GLU A 13 7.49 1.63 6.25
CA GLU A 13 8.70 2.18 5.63
C GLU A 13 8.59 2.19 4.09
N VAL A 14 8.04 1.15 3.49
CA VAL A 14 7.75 1.14 2.04
C VAL A 14 6.75 2.24 1.67
N VAL A 15 5.69 2.42 2.44
CA VAL A 15 4.72 3.51 2.22
C VAL A 15 5.40 4.87 2.30
N HIS A 16 6.17 5.11 3.36
CA HIS A 16 6.89 6.37 3.54
C HIS A 16 7.85 6.68 2.38
N ARG A 17 8.67 5.71 1.99
CA ARG A 17 9.59 5.86 0.85
C ARG A 17 8.85 6.11 -0.46
N SER A 18 7.73 5.42 -0.69
CA SER A 18 6.89 5.66 -1.87
C SER A 18 6.31 7.07 -1.88
N ASN A 19 5.80 7.55 -0.75
CA ASN A 19 5.27 8.90 -0.60
C ASN A 19 6.34 9.97 -0.86
N THR A 20 7.54 9.77 -0.30
CA THR A 20 8.69 10.65 -0.52
C THR A 20 9.08 10.72 -2.00
N VAL A 21 9.11 9.59 -2.70
CA VAL A 21 9.39 9.54 -4.14
C VAL A 21 8.31 10.26 -4.93
N ILE A 22 7.02 9.99 -4.68
CA ILE A 22 5.91 10.61 -5.39
C ILE A 22 5.96 12.13 -5.24
N ARG A 23 6.13 12.63 -4.02
CA ARG A 23 6.21 14.06 -3.71
C ARG A 23 7.41 14.72 -4.39
N ASN A 24 8.60 14.19 -4.19
CA ASN A 24 9.83 14.82 -4.66
C ASN A 24 9.96 14.76 -6.18
N VAL A 25 9.69 13.60 -6.79
CA VAL A 25 9.78 13.43 -8.25
C VAL A 25 8.76 14.29 -8.97
N SER A 26 7.57 14.51 -8.40
CA SER A 26 6.57 15.41 -8.97
C SER A 26 7.07 16.87 -9.07
N ALA A 27 7.93 17.30 -8.16
CA ALA A 27 8.49 18.65 -8.13
C ALA A 27 9.81 18.79 -8.92
N MET A 28 10.42 17.69 -9.36
CA MET A 28 11.70 17.71 -10.10
C MET A 28 11.51 18.18 -11.55
N ASP A 29 12.48 18.92 -12.06
CA ASP A 29 12.60 19.25 -13.48
C ASP A 29 13.42 18.18 -14.19
N ILE A 30 12.77 17.07 -14.57
CA ILE A 30 13.33 15.92 -15.26
C ILE A 30 12.41 15.50 -16.41
N ASP A 31 12.90 14.63 -17.29
CA ASP A 31 12.10 14.09 -18.40
C ASP A 31 10.76 13.51 -17.92
N GLU A 32 9.67 13.95 -18.52
CA GLU A 32 8.30 13.58 -18.12
C GLU A 32 8.02 12.07 -18.24
N THR A 33 8.70 11.39 -19.18
CA THR A 33 8.56 9.94 -19.31
C THR A 33 9.19 9.23 -18.12
N VAL A 34 10.37 9.68 -17.70
CA VAL A 34 11.06 9.18 -16.52
C VAL A 34 10.23 9.46 -15.26
N LYS A 35 9.78 10.72 -15.09
CA LYS A 35 8.92 11.15 -13.99
C LYS A 35 7.69 10.26 -13.87
N THR A 36 6.97 10.10 -14.96
CA THR A 36 5.74 9.29 -15.05
C THR A 36 5.99 7.85 -14.63
N ARG A 37 7.06 7.23 -15.13
CA ARG A 37 7.40 5.84 -14.80
C ARG A 37 7.75 5.67 -13.33
N VAL A 38 8.57 6.56 -12.77
CA VAL A 38 9.00 6.50 -11.37
C VAL A 38 7.81 6.67 -10.42
N ILE A 39 6.92 7.61 -10.71
CA ILE A 39 5.68 7.79 -9.93
C ILE A 39 4.79 6.54 -10.03
N GLY A 40 4.68 5.96 -11.22
CA GLY A 40 3.92 4.72 -11.42
C GLY A 40 4.45 3.55 -10.59
N GLU A 41 5.78 3.37 -10.53
CA GLU A 41 6.41 2.34 -9.70
C GLU A 41 6.19 2.61 -8.20
N ALA A 42 6.36 3.85 -7.75
CA ALA A 42 6.16 4.21 -6.36
C ALA A 42 4.71 3.95 -5.91
N LYS A 43 3.72 4.29 -6.73
CA LYS A 43 2.30 4.00 -6.46
C LYS A 43 2.01 2.50 -6.45
N PHE A 44 2.59 1.74 -7.37
CA PHE A 44 2.48 0.28 -7.34
C PHE A 44 3.05 -0.33 -6.06
N LEU A 45 4.21 0.13 -5.61
CA LEU A 45 4.84 -0.35 -4.37
C LEU A 45 4.02 0.03 -3.13
N ARG A 46 3.46 1.25 -3.08
CA ARG A 46 2.56 1.68 -2.01
C ARG A 46 1.30 0.82 -1.96
N ALA A 47 0.68 0.60 -3.11
CA ALA A 47 -0.48 -0.29 -3.24
C ALA A 47 -0.18 -1.71 -2.76
N MET A 48 0.97 -2.26 -3.12
CA MET A 48 1.41 -3.59 -2.68
C MET A 48 1.62 -3.66 -1.16
N ALA A 49 2.21 -2.62 -0.56
CA ALA A 49 2.40 -2.53 0.88
C ALA A 49 1.05 -2.49 1.62
N TYR A 50 0.12 -1.62 1.19
CA TYR A 50 -1.22 -1.55 1.77
C TYR A 50 -2.03 -2.83 1.54
N PHE A 51 -1.92 -3.47 0.38
CA PHE A 51 -2.55 -4.77 0.16
C PHE A 51 -2.05 -5.83 1.15
N ARG A 52 -0.76 -5.84 1.42
CA ARG A 52 -0.16 -6.73 2.42
C ARG A 52 -0.70 -6.43 3.82
N MET A 53 -0.75 -5.15 4.20
CA MET A 53 -1.31 -4.72 5.49
C MET A 53 -2.79 -5.07 5.61
N LEU A 54 -3.57 -4.84 4.57
CA LEU A 54 -4.99 -5.17 4.49
C LEU A 54 -5.24 -6.67 4.74
N ASN A 55 -4.40 -7.54 4.17
CA ASN A 55 -4.49 -8.98 4.36
C ASN A 55 -4.11 -9.44 5.77
N CYS A 56 -3.19 -8.74 6.43
CA CYS A 56 -2.69 -9.13 7.76
C CYS A 56 -3.53 -8.54 8.90
N TRP A 57 -4.02 -7.30 8.74
CA TRP A 57 -4.62 -6.52 9.85
C TRP A 57 -5.98 -5.91 9.53
N GLY A 58 -6.50 -6.10 8.32
CA GLY A 58 -7.72 -5.42 7.88
C GLY A 58 -7.51 -3.92 7.70
N GLY A 59 -8.39 -3.09 8.29
CA GLY A 59 -8.22 -1.64 8.25
C GLY A 59 -6.95 -1.19 8.97
N VAL A 60 -6.28 -0.18 8.44
CA VAL A 60 -5.02 0.38 8.95
C VAL A 60 -5.01 1.91 8.79
N PRO A 61 -4.14 2.66 9.52
CA PRO A 61 -3.92 4.07 9.21
C PRO A 61 -3.43 4.26 7.78
N TYR A 62 -4.00 5.24 7.05
CA TYR A 62 -3.58 5.57 5.70
C TYR A 62 -2.77 6.86 5.68
N TYR A 63 -1.69 6.85 4.90
CA TYR A 63 -0.78 7.97 4.68
C TYR A 63 -0.48 8.07 3.19
N ASP A 64 -0.78 9.20 2.59
CA ASP A 64 -0.44 9.54 1.22
C ASP A 64 0.78 10.46 1.15
N GLU A 65 1.09 10.96 -0.05
CA GLU A 65 2.22 11.83 -0.29
C GLU A 65 2.13 13.23 0.32
N SER A 66 0.98 13.64 0.81
CA SER A 66 0.81 14.90 1.55
C SER A 66 1.34 14.82 2.98
N CYS A 67 1.44 13.62 3.52
CA CYS A 67 1.93 13.37 4.87
C CYS A 67 3.47 13.43 4.91
N ILE A 68 4.02 14.39 5.66
CA ILE A 68 5.47 14.59 5.85
C ILE A 68 5.84 14.06 7.23
N ILE A 69 6.26 12.78 7.26
CA ILE A 69 6.56 12.08 8.54
C ILE A 69 7.67 12.77 9.31
N GLU A 70 8.67 13.34 8.63
CA GLU A 70 9.79 14.02 9.25
C GLU A 70 9.39 15.27 10.04
N GLU A 71 8.32 15.94 9.62
CA GLU A 71 7.82 17.17 10.26
C GLU A 71 6.71 16.89 11.28
N GLU A 72 5.97 15.79 11.08
CA GLU A 72 4.73 15.51 11.82
C GLU A 72 4.81 14.30 12.74
N PHE A 73 5.96 13.65 12.87
CA PHE A 73 6.10 12.37 13.59
C PHE A 73 5.48 12.37 15.00
N ALA A 74 5.55 13.49 15.70
CA ALA A 74 4.97 13.62 17.04
C ALA A 74 3.43 13.79 17.05
N THR A 75 2.83 14.15 15.91
CA THR A 75 1.41 14.45 15.74
C THR A 75 0.69 13.43 14.85
N LEU A 76 1.44 12.53 14.20
CA LEU A 76 0.91 11.47 13.34
C LEU A 76 0.11 10.44 14.15
N SER A 77 -1.16 10.72 14.30
CA SER A 77 -2.13 9.82 14.92
C SER A 77 -3.34 9.64 14.00
N ASN A 78 -3.08 9.22 12.75
CA ASN A 78 -4.21 8.89 11.89
C ASN A 78 -4.96 7.68 12.46
N PRO A 79 -6.27 7.78 12.64
CA PRO A 79 -7.06 6.64 13.06
C PRO A 79 -6.99 5.53 11.99
N ARG A 80 -7.28 4.31 12.39
CA ARG A 80 -7.44 3.22 11.43
C ARG A 80 -8.64 3.50 10.53
N GLU A 81 -8.42 3.43 9.24
CA GLU A 81 -9.49 3.45 8.25
C GLU A 81 -10.11 2.05 8.10
N SER A 82 -11.31 2.00 7.55
CA SER A 82 -11.97 0.73 7.29
C SER A 82 -11.22 -0.06 6.21
N ALA A 83 -11.35 -1.39 6.24
CA ALA A 83 -10.77 -2.25 5.20
C ALA A 83 -11.28 -1.89 3.80
N GLU A 84 -12.53 -1.45 3.67
CA GLU A 84 -13.11 -1.04 2.40
C GLU A 84 -12.49 0.28 1.91
N THR A 85 -12.26 1.24 2.79
CA THR A 85 -11.59 2.50 2.44
C THR A 85 -10.15 2.25 1.98
N ILE A 86 -9.39 1.44 2.72
CA ILE A 86 -8.02 1.05 2.32
C ILE A 86 -8.02 0.34 0.96
N ARG A 87 -9.00 -0.52 0.70
CA ARG A 87 -9.18 -1.17 -0.61
C ARG A 87 -9.39 -0.14 -1.71
N GLY A 88 -10.18 0.89 -1.46
CA GLY A 88 -10.39 2.00 -2.39
C GLY A 88 -9.06 2.69 -2.74
N HIS A 89 -8.29 3.11 -1.75
CA HIS A 89 -6.98 3.74 -1.95
C HIS A 89 -6.00 2.87 -2.75
N ILE A 90 -5.97 1.56 -2.47
CA ILE A 90 -5.14 0.62 -3.24
C ILE A 90 -5.57 0.56 -4.71
N LEU A 91 -6.87 0.53 -4.99
CA LEU A 91 -7.40 0.49 -6.36
C LEU A 91 -7.11 1.80 -7.12
N ASP A 92 -7.16 2.94 -6.45
CA ASP A 92 -6.82 4.25 -7.03
C ASP A 92 -5.33 4.32 -7.39
N ASP A 93 -4.45 3.91 -6.48
CA ASP A 93 -3.01 3.83 -6.76
C ASP A 93 -2.69 2.88 -7.92
N LEU A 94 -3.35 1.72 -7.99
CA LEU A 94 -3.14 0.76 -9.09
C LEU A 94 -3.70 1.28 -10.40
N THR A 95 -4.80 2.01 -10.40
CA THR A 95 -5.35 2.63 -11.60
C THR A 95 -4.38 3.65 -12.17
N ASP A 96 -3.80 4.48 -11.31
CA ASP A 96 -2.79 5.45 -11.70
C ASP A 96 -1.48 4.77 -12.16
N ALA A 97 -1.01 3.77 -11.43
CA ALA A 97 0.17 2.99 -11.81
C ALA A 97 0.00 2.31 -13.19
N ILE A 98 -1.16 1.72 -13.49
CA ILE A 98 -1.47 1.11 -14.78
C ILE A 98 -1.36 2.12 -15.92
N SER A 99 -1.76 3.37 -15.70
CA SER A 99 -1.66 4.42 -16.71
C SER A 99 -0.20 4.82 -17.02
N LYS A 100 0.69 4.71 -16.03
CA LYS A 100 2.07 5.22 -16.04
C LYS A 100 3.14 4.18 -16.34
N LEU A 101 2.90 2.94 -15.94
CA LEU A 101 3.89 1.86 -16.09
C LEU A 101 4.01 1.37 -17.54
N PRO A 102 5.21 0.97 -17.98
CA PRO A 102 5.40 0.35 -19.28
C PRO A 102 4.84 -1.09 -19.29
N VAL A 103 4.57 -1.58 -20.49
CA VAL A 103 4.18 -2.99 -20.70
C VAL A 103 5.34 -3.94 -20.38
N ALA A 104 6.55 -3.57 -20.80
CA ALA A 104 7.79 -4.29 -20.56
C ALA A 104 8.92 -3.29 -20.32
N TRP A 105 9.96 -3.75 -19.63
CA TRP A 105 11.21 -3.03 -19.43
C TRP A 105 12.29 -3.61 -20.35
N GLU A 106 13.31 -2.81 -20.63
CA GLU A 106 14.53 -3.29 -21.27
C GLU A 106 15.22 -4.33 -20.39
N THR A 107 16.07 -5.16 -20.98
CA THR A 107 16.74 -6.26 -20.29
C THR A 107 17.54 -5.80 -19.05
N SER A 108 18.13 -4.60 -19.11
CA SER A 108 18.87 -3.98 -18.00
C SER A 108 18.00 -3.66 -16.78
N ASP A 109 16.71 -3.44 -17.01
CA ASP A 109 15.70 -3.05 -16.01
C ASP A 109 14.76 -4.21 -15.65
N TYR A 110 15.14 -5.44 -15.98
CA TYR A 110 14.31 -6.61 -15.67
C TYR A 110 14.03 -6.75 -14.17
N GLY A 111 12.76 -6.99 -13.85
CA GLY A 111 12.30 -7.12 -12.46
C GLY A 111 11.61 -5.88 -11.90
N ARG A 112 11.64 -4.74 -12.60
CA ARG A 112 10.89 -3.55 -12.23
C ARG A 112 9.38 -3.76 -12.46
N ALA A 113 8.54 -2.95 -11.80
CA ALA A 113 7.09 -3.02 -11.91
C ALA A 113 6.62 -2.77 -13.36
N THR A 114 5.72 -3.61 -13.84
CA THR A 114 5.11 -3.49 -15.17
C THR A 114 3.61 -3.22 -15.08
N LYS A 115 3.04 -2.74 -16.16
CA LYS A 115 1.58 -2.61 -16.32
C LYS A 115 0.87 -3.94 -16.05
N GLY A 116 1.41 -5.06 -16.50
CA GLY A 116 0.88 -6.40 -16.26
C GLY A 116 0.86 -6.78 -14.79
N ALA A 117 1.92 -6.45 -14.03
CA ALA A 117 1.98 -6.68 -12.59
C ALA A 117 0.89 -5.87 -11.85
N ALA A 118 0.68 -4.60 -12.23
CA ALA A 118 -0.36 -3.77 -11.64
C ALA A 118 -1.78 -4.28 -11.95
N TYR A 119 -2.04 -4.77 -13.15
CA TYR A 119 -3.31 -5.44 -13.49
C TYR A 119 -3.51 -6.71 -12.66
N ALA A 120 -2.48 -7.54 -12.51
CA ALA A 120 -2.57 -8.76 -11.73
C ALA A 120 -2.92 -8.50 -10.26
N LEU A 121 -2.25 -7.52 -9.63
CA LEU A 121 -2.56 -7.12 -8.27
C LEU A 121 -3.98 -6.54 -8.15
N ARG A 122 -4.38 -5.67 -9.08
CA ARG A 122 -5.75 -5.12 -9.13
C ARG A 122 -6.80 -6.21 -9.24
N PHE A 123 -6.56 -7.22 -10.07
CA PHE A 123 -7.44 -8.37 -10.22
C PHE A 123 -7.59 -9.17 -8.91
N GLN A 124 -6.49 -9.43 -8.19
CA GLN A 124 -6.53 -10.10 -6.89
C GLN A 124 -7.40 -9.36 -5.89
N ILE A 125 -7.28 -8.02 -5.85
CA ILE A 125 -8.05 -7.17 -4.95
C ILE A 125 -9.54 -7.18 -5.31
N LEU A 126 -9.88 -7.12 -6.61
CA LEU A 126 -11.26 -7.12 -7.08
C LEU A 126 -11.96 -8.46 -6.86
N ARG A 127 -11.25 -9.58 -6.98
CA ARG A 127 -11.78 -10.92 -6.66
C ARG A 127 -12.13 -11.10 -5.20
N GLY A 128 -11.67 -10.22 -4.32
CA GLY A 128 -11.86 -10.39 -2.89
C GLY A 128 -11.14 -11.62 -2.34
N ASP A 129 -10.08 -12.09 -3.01
CA ASP A 129 -9.22 -13.19 -2.58
C ASP A 129 -8.39 -12.79 -1.35
N PHE A 130 -9.05 -12.13 -0.40
CA PHE A 130 -8.51 -11.83 0.91
C PHE A 130 -8.49 -13.14 1.72
N LEU A 131 -7.48 -13.96 1.51
CA LEU A 131 -7.29 -15.21 2.24
C LEU A 131 -7.23 -15.00 3.77
N GLY A 132 -6.98 -13.77 4.21
CA GLY A 132 -6.99 -13.38 5.62
C GLY A 132 -8.34 -12.89 6.15
N GLN A 133 -9.17 -12.18 5.37
CA GLN A 133 -10.37 -11.53 5.90
C GLN A 133 -11.42 -12.52 6.42
N LYS A 134 -11.67 -13.61 5.72
CA LYS A 134 -12.63 -14.63 6.20
C LYS A 134 -12.16 -15.30 7.49
N ARG A 135 -10.87 -15.52 7.63
CA ARG A 135 -10.29 -16.12 8.84
C ARG A 135 -10.20 -15.12 9.99
N TYR A 136 -9.82 -13.87 9.68
CA TYR A 136 -9.70 -12.80 10.68
C TYR A 136 -11.07 -12.35 11.21
N GLN A 137 -12.09 -12.26 10.35
CA GLN A 137 -13.46 -11.95 10.78
C GLN A 137 -14.00 -13.07 11.68
N GLN A 138 -13.81 -14.32 11.31
CA GLN A 138 -14.21 -15.48 12.10
C GLN A 138 -13.47 -15.57 13.45
N ASP A 139 -12.17 -15.26 13.47
CA ASP A 139 -11.38 -15.26 14.69
C ASP A 139 -11.69 -14.04 15.56
N SER A 140 -11.87 -12.85 14.97
CA SER A 140 -12.30 -11.64 15.68
C SER A 140 -13.67 -11.82 16.33
N ASP A 141 -14.64 -12.36 15.60
CA ASP A 141 -15.98 -12.66 16.13
C ASP A 141 -15.91 -13.71 17.26
N ARG A 142 -15.04 -14.71 17.12
CA ARG A 142 -14.80 -15.74 18.15
C ARG A 142 -14.11 -15.17 19.40
N TYR A 143 -13.19 -14.18 19.25
CA TYR A 143 -12.56 -13.47 20.37
C TYR A 143 -13.53 -12.53 21.08
N LEU A 144 -14.38 -11.81 20.35
CA LEU A 144 -15.43 -10.95 20.91
C LEU A 144 -16.48 -11.75 21.68
N GLN A 145 -16.88 -12.92 21.15
CA GLN A 145 -17.84 -13.82 21.84
C GLN A 145 -17.25 -14.44 23.11
N LYS A 146 -15.94 -14.56 23.23
CA LYS A 146 -15.26 -15.11 24.43
C LYS A 146 -14.96 -14.07 25.52
N GLY A 147 -15.35 -12.82 25.34
CA GLY A 147 -15.23 -11.78 26.36
C GLY A 147 -13.79 -11.41 26.76
N HIS A 148 -12.81 -11.66 25.89
CA HIS A 148 -11.38 -11.47 26.21
C HIS A 148 -10.79 -10.13 25.75
N CYS A 149 -11.61 -9.14 25.39
CA CYS A 149 -11.16 -7.76 25.18
C CYS A 149 -11.58 -6.89 26.37
N ARG A 150 -10.76 -6.84 27.41
CA ARG A 150 -10.64 -5.66 28.26
C ARG A 150 -9.40 -4.90 27.82
N PHE A 151 -9.63 -3.69 27.30
CA PHE A 151 -8.61 -2.65 27.16
C PHE A 151 -8.30 -2.03 28.51
#